data_965eededbf11422de34d4799e4f579cd
#
_entry.id   965eededbf11422de34d4799e4f579cd
#
_cell.length_a   1.000
_cell.length_b   1.000
_cell.length_c   1.000
_cell.angle_alpha   90.00
_cell.angle_beta   90.00
_cell.angle_gamma   90.00
#
_symmetry.space_group_name_H-M   'P 1'
#
loop_
_entity.id
_entity.type
_entity.pdbx_description
1 polymer ?
#
loop_
_entity_poly.entity_id
_entity_poly.type
_entity_poly.pdbx_seq_one_letter_code
_entity_poly.pdbx_strand_id
1 'polypeptide(L)'
;MKYINMALEMGAESALKFGMDDIVFDPRVILKCMFGCETYGKNHTCPYQKSPLSMDEYKKIFGRYKWGIVIGCMDKHLSQKISYEIERACFLDGHYFAFSLSDCALCEECAKVSEKSCNAPMRARPAFHAVGIDVFKTVHGMGLPLDVLQSRDETARWYSAVFVE
;
A
#
# COMPACT_ATOMS: atom_id res chain seq x y z
N MET A 1 -3.81 -13.88 -14.30
CA MET A 1 -5.11 -14.25 -13.68
C MET A 1 -4.96 -14.93 -12.31
N LYS A 2 -3.93 -15.77 -12.06
CA LYS A 2 -3.71 -16.48 -10.78
C LYS A 2 -3.85 -15.60 -9.54
N TYR A 3 -3.08 -14.52 -9.44
CA TYR A 3 -3.06 -13.66 -8.25
C TYR A 3 -4.32 -12.81 -8.05
N ILE A 4 -4.99 -12.44 -9.16
CA ILE A 4 -6.29 -11.76 -9.10
C ILE A 4 -7.33 -12.69 -8.50
N ASN A 5 -7.42 -13.94 -8.99
CA ASN A 5 -8.34 -14.94 -8.45
C ASN A 5 -8.03 -15.21 -6.97
N MET A 6 -6.75 -15.36 -6.62
CA MET A 6 -6.32 -15.52 -5.22
C MET A 6 -6.80 -14.37 -4.33
N ALA A 7 -6.69 -13.11 -4.78
CA ALA A 7 -7.18 -11.96 -4.02
C ALA A 7 -8.69 -12.03 -3.78
N LEU A 8 -9.47 -12.33 -4.83
CA LEU A 8 -10.93 -12.43 -4.76
C LEU A 8 -11.37 -13.60 -3.87
N GLU A 9 -10.73 -14.76 -3.97
CA GLU A 9 -10.97 -15.93 -3.12
C GLU A 9 -10.66 -15.66 -1.63
N MET A 10 -9.70 -14.77 -1.36
CA MET A 10 -9.39 -14.32 -0.01
C MET A 10 -10.34 -13.24 0.53
N GLY A 11 -11.29 -12.77 -0.26
CA GLY A 11 -12.33 -11.82 0.14
C GLY A 11 -12.08 -10.36 -0.27
N ALA A 12 -11.19 -10.10 -1.24
CA ALA A 12 -11.10 -8.77 -1.84
C ALA A 12 -12.37 -8.46 -2.63
N GLU A 13 -12.86 -7.21 -2.57
CA GLU A 13 -13.99 -6.76 -3.39
C GLU A 13 -13.59 -6.56 -4.84
N SER A 14 -12.34 -6.17 -5.05
CA SER A 14 -11.78 -5.96 -6.39
C SER A 14 -10.31 -6.31 -6.43
N ALA A 15 -9.86 -6.81 -7.57
CA ALA A 15 -8.46 -7.01 -7.86
C ALA A 15 -8.23 -6.82 -9.37
N LEU A 16 -7.34 -5.90 -9.73
CA LEU A 16 -7.02 -5.60 -11.13
C LEU A 16 -5.51 -5.61 -11.36
N LYS A 17 -5.11 -6.04 -12.55
CA LYS A 17 -3.73 -5.87 -13.00
C LYS A 17 -3.52 -4.42 -13.45
N PHE A 18 -2.38 -3.84 -13.11
CA PHE A 18 -1.93 -2.53 -13.60
C PHE A 18 -0.57 -2.62 -14.29
N GLY A 19 -0.32 -1.67 -15.19
CA GLY A 19 1.00 -1.32 -15.69
C GLY A 19 1.55 -0.08 -14.97
N MET A 20 2.81 0.27 -15.20
CA MET A 20 3.39 1.44 -14.51
C MET A 20 2.80 2.77 -14.97
N ASP A 21 2.20 2.83 -16.15
CA ASP A 21 1.49 4.02 -16.65
C ASP A 21 0.20 4.31 -15.85
N ASP A 22 -0.34 3.31 -15.16
CA ASP A 22 -1.51 3.48 -14.30
C ASP A 22 -1.17 4.08 -12.93
N ILE A 23 0.13 4.09 -12.54
CA ILE A 23 0.59 4.56 -11.24
C ILE A 23 0.92 6.05 -11.28
N VAL A 24 0.21 6.82 -10.49
CA VAL A 24 0.39 8.28 -10.43
C VAL A 24 1.26 8.66 -9.23
N PHE A 25 2.46 9.16 -9.51
CA PHE A 25 3.33 9.75 -8.50
C PHE A 25 3.05 11.25 -8.34
N ASP A 26 2.80 11.67 -7.09
CA ASP A 26 2.63 13.09 -6.75
C ASP A 26 3.25 13.36 -5.38
N PRO A 27 4.38 14.08 -5.30
CA PRO A 27 5.09 14.30 -4.02
C PRO A 27 4.25 15.09 -3.01
N ARG A 28 3.18 15.76 -3.43
CA ARG A 28 2.28 16.51 -2.53
C ARG A 28 1.53 15.61 -1.56
N VAL A 29 1.45 14.30 -1.82
CA VAL A 29 0.81 13.34 -0.90
C VAL A 29 1.46 13.33 0.48
N ILE A 30 2.76 13.67 0.58
CA ILE A 30 3.47 13.76 1.86
C ILE A 30 2.86 14.82 2.80
N LEU A 31 2.32 15.91 2.23
CA LEU A 31 1.68 16.96 3.03
C LEU A 31 0.43 16.44 3.75
N LYS A 32 -0.26 15.43 3.16
CA LYS A 32 -1.41 14.79 3.80
C LYS A 32 -0.99 13.90 4.97
N CYS A 33 0.20 13.29 4.89
CA CYS A 33 0.79 12.60 6.04
C CYS A 33 1.18 13.60 7.14
N MET A 34 1.94 14.63 6.78
CA MET A 34 2.53 15.57 7.75
C MET A 34 1.48 16.39 8.50
N PHE A 35 0.42 16.82 7.83
CA PHE A 35 -0.55 17.79 8.35
C PHE A 35 -1.98 17.26 8.44
N GLY A 36 -2.26 16.05 7.96
CA GLY A 36 -3.60 15.47 7.94
C GLY A 36 -3.72 14.08 8.63
N CYS A 37 -2.60 13.50 9.09
CA CYS A 37 -2.61 12.18 9.70
C CYS A 37 -2.33 12.25 11.22
N GLU A 38 -3.29 11.85 12.04
CA GLU A 38 -3.18 11.84 13.52
C GLU A 38 -2.06 10.91 14.03
N THR A 39 -1.69 9.90 13.23
CA THR A 39 -0.66 8.91 13.56
C THR A 39 0.66 9.14 12.82
N TYR A 40 0.83 10.31 12.19
CA TYR A 40 2.10 10.64 11.54
C TYR A 40 3.25 10.58 12.54
N GLY A 41 4.29 9.87 12.19
CA GLY A 41 5.42 9.67 13.06
C GLY A 41 5.29 8.57 14.12
N LYS A 42 4.11 8.01 14.28
CA LYS A 42 3.81 6.96 15.28
C LYS A 42 3.86 5.54 14.70
N ASN A 43 4.15 5.39 13.40
CA ASN A 43 4.29 4.10 12.75
C ASN A 43 5.67 3.92 12.13
N HIS A 44 6.21 2.70 12.19
CA HIS A 44 7.49 2.34 11.56
C HIS A 44 7.48 2.47 10.03
N THR A 45 6.31 2.49 9.41
CA THR A 45 6.11 2.62 7.97
C THR A 45 5.83 4.06 7.54
N CYS A 46 5.86 5.04 8.46
CA CYS A 46 5.70 6.46 8.12
C CYS A 46 6.87 6.96 7.26
N PRO A 47 6.60 7.81 6.25
CA PRO A 47 7.60 8.19 5.23
C PRO A 47 8.80 8.98 5.76
N TYR A 48 8.65 9.65 6.91
CA TYR A 48 9.75 10.44 7.47
C TYR A 48 10.69 9.60 8.37
N GLN A 49 10.32 8.36 8.72
CA GLN A 49 11.03 7.52 9.67
C GLN A 49 12.33 6.96 9.08
N LYS A 50 13.37 7.79 9.02
CA LYS A 50 14.72 7.37 8.62
C LYS A 50 14.78 6.62 7.27
N SER A 51 13.79 6.85 6.40
CA SER A 51 13.93 6.38 5.03
C SER A 51 15.09 7.12 4.39
N PRO A 52 16.13 6.45 3.95
CA PRO A 52 17.23 7.08 3.22
C PRO A 52 16.78 7.55 1.84
N LEU A 53 15.56 7.21 1.41
CA LEU A 53 15.05 7.44 0.07
C LEU A 53 14.14 8.66 0.02
N SER A 54 14.43 9.55 -0.93
CA SER A 54 13.53 10.64 -1.33
C SER A 54 12.34 10.12 -2.15
N MET A 55 11.32 10.95 -2.34
CA MET A 55 10.18 10.60 -3.20
C MET A 55 10.60 10.31 -4.66
N ASP A 56 11.60 11.03 -5.17
CA ASP A 56 12.14 10.79 -6.51
C ASP A 56 12.87 9.44 -6.62
N GLU A 57 13.54 9.04 -5.56
CA GLU A 57 14.19 7.72 -5.50
C GLU A 57 13.15 6.60 -5.43
N TYR A 58 12.08 6.76 -4.63
CA TYR A 58 10.95 5.83 -4.66
C TYR A 58 10.35 5.71 -6.07
N LYS A 59 10.09 6.84 -6.75
CA LYS A 59 9.59 6.84 -8.13
C LYS A 59 10.52 6.07 -9.07
N LYS A 60 11.84 6.24 -8.95
CA LYS A 60 12.82 5.51 -9.75
C LYS A 60 12.81 4.01 -9.46
N ILE A 61 12.68 3.63 -8.18
CA ILE A 61 12.63 2.22 -7.75
C ILE A 61 11.37 1.55 -8.29
N PHE A 62 10.19 2.13 -8.01
CA PHE A 62 8.92 1.56 -8.48
C PHE A 62 8.80 1.59 -10.00
N GLY A 63 9.36 2.59 -10.68
CA GLY A 63 9.40 2.66 -12.15
C GLY A 63 10.21 1.54 -12.84
N ARG A 64 10.88 0.69 -12.07
CA ARG A 64 11.56 -0.50 -12.63
C ARG A 64 10.63 -1.71 -12.77
N TYR A 65 9.50 -1.71 -12.07
CA TYR A 65 8.47 -2.72 -12.26
C TYR A 65 7.73 -2.49 -13.57
N LYS A 66 7.23 -3.55 -14.17
CA LYS A 66 6.44 -3.49 -15.42
C LYS A 66 4.95 -3.61 -15.15
N TRP A 67 4.60 -4.36 -14.12
CA TRP A 67 3.21 -4.64 -13.77
C TRP A 67 3.05 -4.98 -12.28
N GLY A 68 1.82 -4.89 -11.85
CA GLY A 68 1.40 -5.29 -10.52
C GLY A 68 -0.09 -5.56 -10.45
N ILE A 69 -0.59 -5.68 -9.22
CA ILE A 69 -2.01 -5.93 -8.92
C ILE A 69 -2.43 -4.95 -7.84
N VAL A 70 -3.51 -4.22 -8.10
CA VAL A 70 -4.22 -3.41 -7.09
C VAL A 70 -5.35 -4.24 -6.51
N ILE A 71 -5.57 -4.11 -5.20
CA ILE A 71 -6.52 -4.90 -4.42
C ILE A 71 -7.36 -3.94 -3.58
N GLY A 72 -8.68 -4.00 -3.72
CA GLY A 72 -9.63 -3.19 -2.95
C GLY A 72 -10.38 -4.03 -1.93
N CYS A 73 -10.48 -3.53 -0.70
CA CYS A 73 -11.18 -4.14 0.42
C CYS A 73 -11.93 -3.10 1.24
N MET A 74 -12.96 -3.54 1.98
CA MET A 74 -13.63 -2.70 2.99
C MET A 74 -12.96 -2.78 4.36
N ASP A 75 -12.02 -3.69 4.54
CA ASP A 75 -11.27 -3.88 5.79
C ASP A 75 -9.77 -3.71 5.57
N LYS A 76 -9.15 -2.87 6.40
CA LYS A 76 -7.73 -2.53 6.34
C LYS A 76 -6.81 -3.73 6.60
N HIS A 77 -7.15 -4.54 7.60
CA HIS A 77 -6.36 -5.72 7.99
C HIS A 77 -6.43 -6.78 6.89
N LEU A 78 -7.62 -6.96 6.30
CA LEU A 78 -7.82 -7.87 5.19
C LEU A 78 -7.02 -7.44 3.96
N SER A 79 -7.05 -6.13 3.61
CA SER A 79 -6.29 -5.57 2.50
C SER A 79 -4.79 -5.84 2.66
N GLN A 80 -4.24 -5.58 3.85
CA GLN A 80 -2.83 -5.87 4.14
C GLN A 80 -2.52 -7.37 4.09
N LYS A 81 -3.37 -8.21 4.67
CA LYS A 81 -3.19 -9.67 4.67
C LYS A 81 -3.14 -10.21 3.24
N ILE A 82 -4.11 -9.83 2.40
CA ILE A 82 -4.18 -10.30 1.02
C ILE A 82 -2.95 -9.87 0.23
N SER A 83 -2.57 -8.59 0.29
CA SER A 83 -1.41 -8.10 -0.46
C SER A 83 -0.11 -8.78 -0.06
N TYR A 84 0.07 -9.06 1.23
CA TYR A 84 1.25 -9.79 1.71
C TYR A 84 1.28 -11.26 1.23
N GLU A 85 0.15 -11.97 1.28
CA GLU A 85 0.09 -13.36 0.80
C GLU A 85 0.30 -13.45 -0.72
N ILE A 86 -0.18 -12.47 -1.49
CA ILE A 86 0.08 -12.40 -2.93
C ILE A 86 1.55 -12.08 -3.20
N GLU A 87 2.17 -11.14 -2.48
CA GLU A 87 3.60 -10.87 -2.57
C GLU A 87 4.41 -12.15 -2.37
N ARG A 88 4.06 -12.90 -1.31
CA ARG A 88 4.70 -14.18 -1.00
C ARG A 88 4.49 -15.22 -2.11
N ALA A 89 3.28 -15.31 -2.66
CA ALA A 89 3.00 -16.21 -3.79
C ALA A 89 3.81 -15.83 -5.03
N CYS A 90 3.92 -14.55 -5.34
CA CYS A 90 4.76 -14.05 -6.43
C CYS A 90 6.23 -14.42 -6.22
N PHE A 91 6.75 -14.25 -5.00
CA PHE A 91 8.12 -14.63 -4.67
C PHE A 91 8.36 -16.12 -4.90
N LEU A 92 7.45 -16.99 -4.46
CA LEU A 92 7.54 -18.45 -4.66
C LEU A 92 7.43 -18.86 -6.14
N ASP A 93 6.77 -18.06 -6.96
CA ASP A 93 6.67 -18.27 -8.42
C ASP A 93 7.91 -17.71 -9.18
N GLY A 94 8.92 -17.18 -8.48
CA GLY A 94 10.16 -16.70 -9.07
C GLY A 94 10.25 -15.19 -9.27
N HIS A 95 9.21 -14.43 -8.94
CA HIS A 95 9.22 -12.97 -8.94
C HIS A 95 9.84 -12.45 -7.63
N TYR A 96 11.14 -12.64 -7.45
CA TYR A 96 11.82 -12.38 -6.18
C TYR A 96 11.92 -10.91 -5.78
N PHE A 97 11.63 -9.98 -6.67
CA PHE A 97 11.48 -8.55 -6.37
C PHE A 97 10.05 -8.13 -6.05
N ALA A 98 9.08 -9.05 -6.04
CA ALA A 98 7.72 -8.70 -5.70
C ALA A 98 7.65 -7.97 -4.35
N PHE A 99 6.92 -6.85 -4.31
CA PHE A 99 6.81 -6.00 -3.14
C PHE A 99 5.42 -5.39 -3.02
N SER A 100 4.82 -5.50 -1.84
CA SER A 100 3.49 -4.94 -1.59
C SER A 100 3.55 -3.55 -0.95
N LEU A 101 2.52 -2.77 -1.24
CA LEU A 101 2.19 -1.52 -0.54
C LEU A 101 0.84 -1.71 0.14
N SER A 102 0.76 -1.35 1.41
CA SER A 102 -0.49 -1.38 2.17
C SER A 102 -0.39 -0.48 3.41
N ASP A 103 -1.52 0.00 3.89
CA ASP A 103 -1.56 0.66 5.19
C ASP A 103 -1.29 -0.36 6.30
N CYS A 104 -0.19 -0.18 7.03
CA CYS A 104 0.23 -1.15 8.05
C CYS A 104 -0.81 -1.24 9.18
N ALA A 105 -1.38 -2.43 9.37
CA ALA A 105 -2.41 -2.75 10.34
C ALA A 105 -2.12 -4.06 11.10
N LEU A 106 -0.85 -4.38 11.33
CA LEU A 106 -0.40 -5.64 11.96
C LEU A 106 -0.56 -5.64 13.49
N CYS A 107 -0.67 -4.48 14.11
CA CYS A 107 -0.72 -4.29 15.55
C CYS A 107 -1.87 -3.34 15.89
N GLU A 108 -2.50 -3.52 17.04
CA GLU A 108 -3.47 -2.56 17.59
C GLU A 108 -2.81 -1.20 17.82
N GLU A 109 -1.63 -1.20 18.44
CA GLU A 109 -0.76 -0.03 18.55
C GLU A 109 0.63 -0.38 18.02
N CYS A 110 1.19 0.51 17.20
CA CYS A 110 2.54 0.31 16.67
C CYS A 110 3.59 0.46 17.77
N ALA A 111 4.53 -0.49 17.86
CA ALA A 111 5.64 -0.45 18.82
C ALA A 111 6.50 0.83 18.75
N LYS A 112 6.41 1.57 17.63
CA LYS A 112 7.03 2.89 17.44
C LYS A 112 6.57 3.92 18.48
N VAL A 113 5.32 3.86 18.92
CA VAL A 113 4.77 4.76 19.94
C VAL A 113 5.55 4.66 21.26
N SER A 114 6.03 3.44 21.57
CA SER A 114 6.87 3.16 22.76
C SER A 114 8.37 3.15 22.43
N GLU A 115 8.78 3.71 21.28
CA GLU A 115 10.18 3.75 20.80
C GLU A 115 10.86 2.38 20.65
N LYS A 116 10.05 1.31 20.58
CA LYS A 116 10.53 -0.06 20.39
C LYS A 116 10.65 -0.40 18.89
N SER A 117 11.43 -1.43 18.59
CA SER A 117 11.52 -2.01 17.25
C SER A 117 10.17 -2.58 16.79
N CYS A 118 9.98 -2.65 15.48
CA CYS A 118 8.77 -3.24 14.89
C CYS A 118 8.60 -4.70 15.32
N ASN A 119 7.40 -5.07 15.79
CA ASN A 119 7.08 -6.43 16.19
C ASN A 119 7.01 -7.42 15.02
N ALA A 120 6.80 -6.91 13.80
CA ALA A 120 6.64 -7.72 12.61
C ALA A 120 7.36 -7.11 11.38
N PRO A 121 8.69 -6.89 11.45
CA PRO A 121 9.42 -6.17 10.40
C PRO A 121 9.35 -6.87 9.03
N MET A 122 9.28 -8.19 9.01
CA MET A 122 9.18 -8.98 7.79
C MET A 122 7.84 -8.81 7.06
N ARG A 123 6.81 -8.32 7.74
CA ARG A 123 5.45 -8.18 7.21
C ARG A 123 4.98 -6.74 7.12
N ALA A 124 5.68 -5.81 7.76
CA ALA A 124 5.34 -4.39 7.69
C ALA A 124 5.60 -3.85 6.28
N ARG A 125 4.61 -3.15 5.72
CA ARG A 125 4.69 -2.55 4.38
C ARG A 125 4.27 -1.08 4.44
N PRO A 126 4.89 -0.20 3.65
CA PRO A 126 4.49 1.20 3.56
C PRO A 126 3.20 1.35 2.75
N ALA A 127 2.45 2.40 3.05
CA ALA A 127 1.28 2.79 2.26
C ALA A 127 1.70 3.48 0.94
N PHE A 128 0.78 3.60 -0.01
CA PHE A 128 1.00 4.30 -1.28
C PHE A 128 1.59 5.70 -1.11
N HIS A 129 0.96 6.51 -0.26
CA HIS A 129 1.40 7.89 0.00
C HIS A 129 2.76 7.97 0.71
N ALA A 130 3.16 6.91 1.43
CA ALA A 130 4.48 6.86 2.07
C ALA A 130 5.65 6.74 1.06
N VAL A 131 5.35 6.33 -0.16
CA VAL A 131 6.32 6.22 -1.26
C VAL A 131 6.03 7.20 -2.39
N GLY A 132 5.15 8.18 -2.18
CA GLY A 132 4.86 9.24 -3.13
C GLY A 132 3.80 8.94 -4.17
N ILE A 133 3.01 7.87 -4.01
CA ILE A 133 1.93 7.50 -4.93
C ILE A 133 0.61 8.14 -4.49
N ASP A 134 -0.06 8.83 -5.42
CA ASP A 134 -1.42 9.34 -5.27
C ASP A 134 -2.41 8.20 -5.48
N VAL A 135 -2.90 7.62 -4.39
CA VAL A 135 -3.83 6.48 -4.44
C VAL A 135 -5.14 6.86 -5.13
N PHE A 136 -5.67 8.07 -4.89
CA PHE A 136 -6.93 8.51 -5.51
C PHE A 136 -6.82 8.53 -7.03
N LYS A 137 -5.84 9.24 -7.57
CA LYS A 137 -5.66 9.30 -9.03
C LYS A 137 -5.32 7.94 -9.63
N THR A 138 -4.51 7.14 -8.94
CA THR A 138 -4.14 5.80 -9.38
C THR A 138 -5.37 4.91 -9.51
N VAL A 139 -6.18 4.76 -8.46
CA VAL A 139 -7.33 3.84 -8.50
C VAL A 139 -8.47 4.37 -9.35
N HIS A 140 -8.72 5.70 -9.39
CA HIS A 140 -9.69 6.30 -10.28
C HIS A 140 -9.32 6.11 -11.75
N GLY A 141 -8.05 6.24 -12.10
CA GLY A 141 -7.55 5.95 -13.46
C GLY A 141 -7.83 4.52 -13.92
N MET A 142 -7.91 3.58 -12.97
CA MET A 142 -8.27 2.18 -13.21
C MET A 142 -9.79 1.91 -13.15
N GLY A 143 -10.62 2.94 -12.94
CA GLY A 143 -12.08 2.81 -12.80
C GLY A 143 -12.53 2.23 -11.45
N LEU A 144 -11.68 2.25 -10.44
CA LEU A 144 -11.99 1.77 -9.10
C LEU A 144 -12.54 2.93 -8.23
N PRO A 145 -13.57 2.69 -7.40
CA PRO A 145 -14.16 3.72 -6.56
C PRO A 145 -13.28 4.02 -5.33
N LEU A 146 -13.00 5.29 -5.08
CA LEU A 146 -12.40 5.76 -3.85
C LEU A 146 -12.86 7.18 -3.57
N ASP A 147 -13.80 7.34 -2.65
CA ASP A 147 -14.37 8.64 -2.31
C ASP A 147 -13.68 9.26 -1.09
N VAL A 148 -13.70 10.59 -1.04
CA VAL A 148 -13.30 11.31 0.17
C VAL A 148 -14.45 11.23 1.16
N LEU A 149 -14.19 10.62 2.31
CA LEU A 149 -15.18 10.49 3.37
C LEU A 149 -15.61 11.89 3.87
N GLN A 150 -16.91 12.10 3.99
CA GLN A 150 -17.49 13.35 4.48
C GLN A 150 -17.70 13.32 6.01
N SER A 151 -17.77 12.12 6.59
CA SER A 151 -17.87 11.91 8.04
C SER A 151 -17.01 10.73 8.48
N ARG A 152 -16.79 10.64 9.82
CA ARG A 152 -16.05 9.51 10.42
C ARG A 152 -16.86 8.22 10.47
N ASP A 153 -18.17 8.29 10.28
CA ASP A 153 -19.10 7.15 10.34
C ASP A 153 -19.21 6.43 8.99
N GLU A 154 -18.65 7.02 7.92
CA GLU A 154 -18.63 6.40 6.62
C GLU A 154 -17.60 5.26 6.55
N THR A 155 -17.97 4.18 5.87
CA THR A 155 -17.08 3.03 5.69
C THR A 155 -15.99 3.35 4.68
N ALA A 156 -14.75 3.29 5.15
CA ALA A 156 -13.59 3.52 4.31
C ALA A 156 -13.32 2.32 3.39
N ARG A 157 -12.91 2.62 2.15
CA ARG A 157 -12.38 1.65 1.22
C ARG A 157 -10.86 1.67 1.29
N TRP A 158 -10.24 0.49 1.37
CA TRP A 158 -8.80 0.34 1.54
C TRP A 158 -8.18 -0.32 0.31
N TYR A 159 -7.15 0.30 -0.21
CA TYR A 159 -6.39 -0.23 -1.34
C TYR A 159 -4.99 -0.63 -0.93
N SER A 160 -4.56 -1.76 -1.43
CA SER A 160 -3.18 -2.21 -1.42
C SER A 160 -2.75 -2.59 -2.83
N ALA A 161 -1.46 -2.71 -3.05
CA ALA A 161 -0.91 -3.16 -4.32
C ALA A 161 0.22 -4.15 -4.11
N VAL A 162 0.44 -5.00 -5.09
CA VAL A 162 1.64 -5.83 -5.21
C VAL A 162 2.30 -5.50 -6.54
N PHE A 163 3.48 -4.93 -6.49
CA PHE A 163 4.37 -4.74 -7.64
C PHE A 163 5.10 -6.07 -7.86
N VAL A 164 5.03 -6.63 -9.05
CA VAL A 164 5.47 -8.01 -9.28
C VAL A 164 6.77 -8.07 -10.06
N GLU A 165 6.87 -7.34 -11.20
CA GLU A 165 8.05 -7.31 -12.08
C GLU A 165 8.08 -6.06 -12.95
#